data_1bde084c15d180f4a2ba3000cb20225d
#
_entry.id   1bde084c15d180f4a2ba3000cb20225d
#
_cell.length_a   1.000
_cell.length_b   1.000
_cell.length_c   1.000
_cell.angle_alpha   90.00
_cell.angle_beta   90.00
_cell.angle_gamma   90.00
#
_symmetry.space_group_name_H-M   'P 1'
#
loop_
_entity.id
_entity.type
_entity.pdbx_description
1 polymer ?
#
loop_
_entity_poly.entity_id
_entity_poly.type
_entity_poly.pdbx_seq_one_letter_code
_entity_poly.pdbx_strand_id
1 'polypeptide(L)'
;MSGLRDKASRIQFANLPQAASEAVGKGDESIDSRRPKTAPGAMMAAAVEQRSALGQENERLVSELDALRSDAVATRAENERLGVQLQEVLHDIAEWDGAKAVRRISTELVVRSRWANRDPRGFAGPEFEQLVAEIQSAGGNVQPVKVRPVGPAIGSQRFELVFGHRRFEACCRLGLPVTALIDDVDDQTLFIEMERENRLRKNLSPWEQGVMYRKALDDGLWPSNKQMSAALGVDAGTLGRALALADLPTEVLEAFPSPLILQFRWATPLRQALDADRAGVIARAIEIRNRGSAMSGEETVRELIQSSATRADEKEASTIERTVSVAPGVSCTFRRSQREGIKVQISGPRAHRLKIADVETRITDLLRELVVEI
;
A
#
# COMPACT_ATOMS: atom_id res chain seq x y z
N MET A 1 13.21 -18.28 29.05
CA MET A 1 14.38 -17.93 29.87
C MET A 1 15.42 -19.04 29.82
N SER A 2 16.11 -19.20 28.70
CA SER A 2 17.15 -20.25 28.59
C SER A 2 18.27 -19.89 27.56
N GLY A 3 18.45 -18.63 27.25
CA GLY A 3 19.41 -18.21 26.23
C GLY A 3 20.63 -17.41 26.72
N LEU A 4 20.70 -17.05 28.02
CA LEU A 4 21.74 -16.17 28.54
C LEU A 4 22.86 -16.90 29.29
N ARG A 5 22.73 -18.21 29.56
CA ARG A 5 23.80 -18.99 30.25
C ARG A 5 24.83 -19.59 29.30
N ASP A 6 24.55 -19.67 28.02
CA ASP A 6 25.44 -20.33 27.03
C ASP A 6 26.47 -19.37 26.36
N LYS A 7 26.35 -18.05 26.58
CA LYS A 7 27.32 -17.09 26.03
C LYS A 7 28.50 -16.77 26.95
N ALA A 8 28.44 -17.14 28.22
CA ALA A 8 29.52 -16.89 29.19
C ALA A 8 30.68 -17.90 29.08
N SER A 9 30.53 -19.03 28.41
CA SER A 9 31.57 -20.09 28.33
C SER A 9 32.50 -19.98 27.11
N ARG A 10 32.43 -18.90 26.33
CA ARG A 10 33.26 -18.71 25.13
C ARG A 10 34.23 -17.55 25.20
N ILE A 11 34.56 -17.05 26.37
CA ILE A 11 35.68 -16.11 26.50
C ILE A 11 36.95 -16.96 26.79
N GLN A 12 37.59 -17.37 25.71
CA GLN A 12 38.96 -17.89 25.76
C GLN A 12 39.90 -16.70 26.00
N PHE A 13 40.53 -16.70 27.15
CA PHE A 13 41.68 -15.85 27.40
C PHE A 13 42.89 -16.38 26.59
N ALA A 14 42.97 -16.00 25.34
CA ALA A 14 44.15 -16.17 24.52
C ALA A 14 44.88 -14.85 24.52
N ASN A 15 46.01 -14.84 25.16
CA ASN A 15 47.19 -13.95 25.10
C ASN A 15 47.57 -13.38 26.45
N LEU A 16 48.16 -14.26 27.27
CA LEU A 16 49.18 -13.85 28.21
C LEU A 16 50.50 -13.78 27.42
N PRO A 17 51.25 -12.67 27.43
CA PRO A 17 52.58 -12.66 26.85
C PRO A 17 53.49 -13.56 27.68
N GLN A 18 54.05 -14.58 27.07
CA GLN A 18 55.15 -15.36 27.60
C GLN A 18 56.32 -14.41 27.82
N ALA A 19 56.78 -14.33 29.09
CA ALA A 19 58.04 -13.67 29.42
C ALA A 19 59.17 -14.34 28.62
N ALA A 20 59.82 -13.58 27.79
CA ALA A 20 61.01 -13.99 27.07
C ALA A 20 62.14 -14.23 28.06
N SER A 21 62.48 -15.51 28.25
CA SER A 21 63.80 -15.88 28.72
C SER A 21 64.72 -15.85 27.54
N GLU A 22 65.58 -14.85 27.45
CA GLU A 22 66.86 -14.93 26.78
C GLU A 22 67.61 -13.59 26.88
N ALA A 23 68.67 -13.58 27.65
CA ALA A 23 69.94 -13.10 27.16
C ALA A 23 71.00 -13.10 28.32
N VAL A 24 71.65 -14.21 28.41
CA VAL A 24 72.98 -14.19 29.06
C VAL A 24 73.96 -13.58 28.03
N GLY A 25 74.21 -12.29 28.20
CA GLY A 25 75.26 -11.58 27.49
C GLY A 25 76.57 -11.65 28.30
N LYS A 26 77.56 -12.30 27.74
CA LYS A 26 78.95 -12.18 28.19
C LYS A 26 79.41 -10.77 27.98
N GLY A 27 80.01 -10.18 28.97
CA GLY A 27 80.69 -8.86 28.94
C GLY A 27 81.39 -8.57 30.25
N ASP A 28 82.53 -8.92 30.22
CA ASP A 28 83.82 -8.22 30.44
C ASP A 28 84.21 -7.86 31.88
N GLU A 29 85.36 -8.43 32.22
CA GLU A 29 86.05 -8.28 33.49
C GLU A 29 86.55 -6.84 33.64
N SER A 30 86.06 -6.20 34.68
CA SER A 30 86.90 -5.18 35.40
C SER A 30 86.95 -5.56 36.88
N ILE A 31 88.11 -6.01 37.25
CA ILE A 31 88.48 -6.47 38.60
C ILE A 31 88.48 -5.25 39.55
N ASP A 32 87.44 -5.06 40.33
CA ASP A 32 87.50 -4.16 41.48
C ASP A 32 88.03 -4.92 42.70
N SER A 33 89.15 -4.44 43.27
CA SER A 33 90.03 -5.03 44.28
C SER A 33 89.47 -5.04 45.71
N ARG A 34 88.21 -5.14 45.95
CA ARG A 34 87.51 -5.16 47.24
C ARG A 34 86.79 -6.45 47.62
N ARG A 35 87.23 -7.59 47.04
CA ARG A 35 86.66 -8.88 47.46
C ARG A 35 87.22 -9.31 48.81
N PRO A 36 86.45 -9.67 49.86
CA PRO A 36 86.91 -10.26 51.10
C PRO A 36 87.68 -11.58 50.79
N LYS A 37 88.88 -11.67 51.29
CA LYS A 37 89.86 -12.77 51.01
C LYS A 37 89.56 -14.08 51.72
N THR A 38 88.37 -14.25 52.38
CA THR A 38 87.99 -15.47 53.06
C THR A 38 86.65 -15.96 52.56
N ALA A 39 86.43 -17.27 52.27
CA ALA A 39 85.26 -17.88 51.78
C ALA A 39 83.95 -17.51 52.56
N PRO A 40 83.94 -17.43 53.88
CA PRO A 40 82.80 -16.98 54.67
C PRO A 40 82.41 -15.51 54.42
N GLY A 41 83.43 -14.65 54.26
CA GLY A 41 83.13 -13.23 53.96
C GLY A 41 82.55 -12.96 52.58
N ALA A 42 82.93 -13.74 51.54
CA ALA A 42 82.44 -13.65 50.22
C ALA A 42 80.96 -14.14 50.16
N MET A 43 80.65 -15.21 50.89
CA MET A 43 79.26 -15.69 51.00
C MET A 43 78.33 -14.71 51.74
N MET A 44 78.86 -14.05 52.77
CA MET A 44 78.13 -13.04 53.51
C MET A 44 77.87 -11.77 52.66
N ALA A 45 78.83 -11.33 51.86
CA ALA A 45 78.63 -10.21 50.94
C ALA A 45 77.62 -10.53 49.86
N ALA A 46 77.70 -11.73 49.24
CA ALA A 46 76.69 -12.18 48.27
C ALA A 46 75.27 -12.30 48.86
N ALA A 47 75.17 -12.79 50.08
CA ALA A 47 73.88 -12.87 50.79
C ALA A 47 73.24 -11.48 51.05
N VAL A 48 74.09 -10.49 51.45
CA VAL A 48 73.65 -9.08 51.65
C VAL A 48 73.20 -8.45 50.32
N GLU A 49 73.98 -8.68 49.27
CA GLU A 49 73.62 -8.17 47.91
C GLU A 49 72.35 -8.79 47.40
N GLN A 50 72.17 -10.11 47.55
CA GLN A 50 70.93 -10.79 47.21
C GLN A 50 69.74 -10.33 48.03
N ARG A 51 69.92 -10.05 49.32
CA ARG A 51 68.87 -9.48 50.18
C ARG A 51 68.48 -8.06 49.78
N SER A 52 69.44 -7.25 49.36
CA SER A 52 69.22 -5.89 48.86
C SER A 52 68.46 -5.92 47.53
N ALA A 53 68.84 -6.79 46.61
CA ALA A 53 68.17 -6.98 45.32
C ALA A 53 66.73 -7.45 45.54
N LEU A 54 66.51 -8.44 46.43
CA LEU A 54 65.13 -8.89 46.75
C LEU A 54 64.33 -7.79 47.45
N GLY A 55 64.95 -6.92 48.27
CA GLY A 55 64.28 -5.75 48.86
C GLY A 55 63.79 -4.77 47.78
N GLN A 56 64.66 -4.44 46.83
CA GLN A 56 64.33 -3.54 45.74
C GLN A 56 63.24 -4.11 44.86
N GLU A 57 63.29 -5.42 44.53
CA GLU A 57 62.23 -6.09 43.73
C GLU A 57 60.90 -6.14 44.48
N ASN A 58 60.89 -6.37 45.80
CA ASN A 58 59.71 -6.29 46.64
C ASN A 58 59.09 -4.89 46.64
N GLU A 59 59.89 -3.83 46.81
CA GLU A 59 59.41 -2.45 46.74
C GLU A 59 58.80 -2.13 45.37
N ARG A 60 59.40 -2.60 44.26
CA ARG A 60 58.91 -2.45 42.93
C ARG A 60 57.56 -3.17 42.75
N LEU A 61 57.46 -4.43 43.15
CA LEU A 61 56.22 -5.22 43.06
C LEU A 61 55.11 -4.63 43.95
N VAL A 62 55.39 -4.12 45.11
CA VAL A 62 54.42 -3.41 45.96
C VAL A 62 53.89 -2.16 45.23
N SER A 63 54.80 -1.34 44.68
CA SER A 63 54.41 -0.16 43.88
C SER A 63 53.55 -0.50 42.70
N GLU A 64 53.88 -1.57 41.94
CA GLU A 64 53.10 -2.06 40.81
C GLU A 64 51.72 -2.59 41.24
N LEU A 65 51.64 -3.33 42.35
CA LEU A 65 50.37 -3.79 42.91
C LEU A 65 49.47 -2.62 43.34
N ASP A 66 50.03 -1.58 43.93
CA ASP A 66 49.26 -0.41 44.35
C ASP A 66 48.79 0.41 43.16
N ALA A 67 49.56 0.53 42.09
CA ALA A 67 49.15 1.11 40.82
C ALA A 67 48.01 0.32 40.20
N LEU A 68 48.14 -1.02 40.08
CA LEU A 68 47.08 -1.90 39.54
C LEU A 68 45.80 -1.86 40.38
N ARG A 69 45.92 -1.76 41.72
CA ARG A 69 44.76 -1.59 42.60
C ARG A 69 44.05 -0.27 42.35
N SER A 70 44.82 0.81 42.22
CA SER A 70 44.27 2.14 41.89
C SER A 70 43.51 2.13 40.56
N ASP A 71 44.11 1.55 39.51
CA ASP A 71 43.48 1.42 38.20
C ASP A 71 42.22 0.55 38.26
N ALA A 72 42.26 -0.56 38.99
CA ALA A 72 41.10 -1.42 39.18
C ALA A 72 39.95 -0.70 39.91
N VAL A 73 40.25 0.14 40.90
CA VAL A 73 39.23 0.96 41.59
C VAL A 73 38.66 2.01 40.64
N ALA A 74 39.50 2.70 39.85
CA ALA A 74 39.07 3.69 38.89
C ALA A 74 38.14 3.06 37.78
N THR A 75 38.57 1.93 37.21
CA THR A 75 37.80 1.18 36.22
C THR A 75 36.44 0.70 36.77
N ARG A 76 36.44 0.25 38.04
CA ARG A 76 35.19 -0.17 38.70
C ARG A 76 34.22 1.00 38.86
N ALA A 77 34.72 2.16 39.31
CA ALA A 77 33.91 3.37 39.47
C ALA A 77 33.34 3.86 38.11
N GLU A 78 34.12 3.78 37.04
CA GLU A 78 33.68 4.13 35.70
C GLU A 78 32.61 3.15 35.18
N ASN A 79 32.79 1.84 35.39
CA ASN A 79 31.79 0.84 35.03
C ASN A 79 30.48 1.02 35.82
N GLU A 80 30.54 1.35 37.11
CA GLU A 80 29.34 1.66 37.89
C GLU A 80 28.63 2.91 37.35
N ARG A 81 29.38 3.96 37.02
CA ARG A 81 28.83 5.18 36.39
C ARG A 81 28.16 4.89 35.06
N LEU A 82 28.81 4.12 34.15
CA LEU A 82 28.26 3.71 32.89
C LEU A 82 27.02 2.82 33.07
N GLY A 83 27.00 1.96 34.08
CA GLY A 83 25.86 1.14 34.45
C GLY A 83 24.64 1.97 34.84
N VAL A 84 24.83 3.02 35.66
CA VAL A 84 23.74 3.95 36.02
C VAL A 84 23.24 4.72 34.81
N GLN A 85 24.13 5.27 33.98
CA GLN A 85 23.74 5.96 32.76
C GLN A 85 22.95 5.06 31.78
N LEU A 86 23.37 3.79 31.63
CA LEU A 86 22.66 2.83 30.83
C LEU A 86 21.26 2.57 31.39
N GLN A 87 21.12 2.44 32.71
CA GLN A 87 19.79 2.25 33.32
C GLN A 87 18.89 3.47 33.16
N GLU A 88 19.39 4.68 33.27
CA GLU A 88 18.66 5.91 33.02
C GLU A 88 18.16 5.96 31.56
N VAL A 89 19.04 5.70 30.59
CA VAL A 89 18.65 5.65 29.15
C VAL A 89 17.63 4.56 28.87
N LEU A 90 17.78 3.38 29.49
CA LEU A 90 16.80 2.30 29.33
C LEU A 90 15.45 2.65 29.98
N HIS A 91 15.46 3.39 31.08
CA HIS A 91 14.24 3.88 31.73
C HIS A 91 13.54 4.92 30.83
N ASP A 92 14.27 5.89 30.29
CA ASP A 92 13.75 6.88 29.36
C ASP A 92 13.17 6.22 28.10
N ILE A 93 13.85 5.21 27.55
CA ILE A 93 13.33 4.44 26.41
C ILE A 93 12.04 3.70 26.79
N ALA A 94 11.94 3.16 28.01
CA ALA A 94 10.74 2.46 28.46
C ALA A 94 9.54 3.40 28.64
N GLU A 95 9.75 4.65 29.06
CA GLU A 95 8.68 5.67 29.08
C GLU A 95 8.15 6.02 27.69
N TRP A 96 8.97 5.85 26.66
CA TRP A 96 8.60 6.05 25.25
C TRP A 96 8.17 4.74 24.57
N ASP A 97 7.95 3.67 25.32
CA ASP A 97 7.52 2.38 24.75
C ASP A 97 6.17 2.56 24.05
N GLY A 98 6.13 2.21 22.77
CA GLY A 98 5.00 2.47 21.88
C GLY A 98 4.97 3.85 21.20
N ALA A 99 5.86 4.77 21.54
CA ALA A 99 6.02 6.02 20.82
C ALA A 99 6.68 5.80 19.46
N LYS A 100 6.02 6.28 18.39
CA LYS A 100 6.55 6.16 17.02
C LYS A 100 7.42 7.37 16.70
N ALA A 101 8.60 7.14 16.16
CA ALA A 101 9.53 8.20 15.81
C ALA A 101 8.99 9.08 14.66
N VAL A 102 8.91 10.38 14.90
CA VAL A 102 8.61 11.37 13.86
C VAL A 102 9.91 12.08 13.49
N ARG A 103 10.26 12.05 12.20
CA ARG A 103 11.49 12.64 11.66
C ARG A 103 11.23 13.46 10.41
N ARG A 104 12.06 14.46 10.18
CA ARG A 104 12.13 15.15 8.88
C ARG A 104 13.05 14.35 7.95
N ILE A 105 12.55 13.94 6.81
CA ILE A 105 13.24 13.06 5.86
C ILE A 105 13.30 13.79 4.52
N SER A 106 14.45 13.72 3.82
CA SER A 106 14.52 14.21 2.44
C SER A 106 13.54 13.44 1.56
N THR A 107 12.79 14.16 0.71
CA THR A 107 11.84 13.55 -0.23
C THR A 107 12.51 12.59 -1.21
N GLU A 108 13.80 12.76 -1.50
CA GLU A 108 14.59 11.86 -2.36
C GLU A 108 14.77 10.44 -1.77
N LEU A 109 14.71 10.34 -0.44
CA LEU A 109 14.82 9.05 0.26
C LEU A 109 13.49 8.31 0.38
N VAL A 110 12.37 8.95 -0.01
CA VAL A 110 11.03 8.38 0.10
C VAL A 110 10.55 7.93 -1.27
N VAL A 111 10.22 6.65 -1.39
CA VAL A 111 9.63 6.06 -2.59
C VAL A 111 8.14 5.85 -2.39
N ARG A 112 7.37 5.92 -3.47
CA ARG A 112 5.94 5.60 -3.43
C ARG A 112 5.77 4.09 -3.36
N SER A 113 4.76 3.64 -2.61
CA SER A 113 4.42 2.22 -2.57
C SER A 113 3.98 1.71 -3.95
N ARG A 114 4.35 0.47 -4.26
CA ARG A 114 3.91 -0.23 -5.48
C ARG A 114 2.39 -0.40 -5.56
N TRP A 115 1.69 -0.36 -4.43
CA TRP A 115 0.23 -0.44 -4.35
C TRP A 115 -0.46 0.92 -4.34
N ALA A 116 0.32 2.01 -4.36
CA ALA A 116 -0.25 3.35 -4.40
C ALA A 116 -1.04 3.54 -5.70
N ASN A 117 -2.36 3.61 -5.59
CA ASN A 117 -3.28 3.84 -6.71
C ASN A 117 -3.79 5.28 -6.66
N ARG A 118 -2.94 6.23 -7.05
CA ARG A 118 -3.37 7.62 -7.22
C ARG A 118 -3.19 8.05 -8.65
N ASP A 119 -4.31 8.43 -9.25
CA ASP A 119 -4.30 9.16 -10.53
C ASP A 119 -3.45 10.43 -10.38
N PRO A 120 -2.47 10.66 -11.26
CA PRO A 120 -1.70 11.91 -11.31
C PRO A 120 -2.57 13.17 -11.34
N ARG A 121 -3.78 13.08 -11.90
CA ARG A 121 -4.78 14.16 -11.90
C ARG A 121 -5.24 14.56 -10.48
N GLY A 122 -5.13 13.68 -9.50
CA GLY A 122 -5.42 13.98 -8.09
C GLY A 122 -4.42 14.94 -7.42
N PHE A 123 -3.32 15.27 -8.12
CA PHE A 123 -2.32 16.27 -7.73
C PHE A 123 -2.44 17.58 -8.54
N ALA A 124 -3.54 17.76 -9.24
CA ALA A 124 -3.88 18.99 -9.95
C ALA A 124 -5.22 19.54 -9.44
N GLY A 125 -5.39 20.83 -9.51
CA GLY A 125 -6.63 21.51 -9.12
C GLY A 125 -6.50 22.37 -7.87
N PRO A 126 -7.50 23.24 -7.63
CA PRO A 126 -7.45 24.29 -6.61
C PRO A 126 -7.24 23.76 -5.19
N GLU A 127 -7.84 22.62 -4.85
CA GLU A 127 -7.67 22.02 -3.52
C GLU A 127 -6.24 21.52 -3.25
N PHE A 128 -5.52 21.13 -4.30
CA PHE A 128 -4.13 20.71 -4.14
C PHE A 128 -3.19 21.94 -4.07
N GLU A 129 -3.43 22.95 -4.87
CA GLU A 129 -2.67 24.21 -4.83
C GLU A 129 -2.84 24.92 -3.46
N GLN A 130 -4.04 24.87 -2.88
CA GLN A 130 -4.26 25.36 -1.51
C GLN A 130 -3.41 24.60 -0.50
N LEU A 131 -3.36 23.26 -0.58
CA LEU A 131 -2.52 22.42 0.29
C LEU A 131 -1.03 22.76 0.12
N VAL A 132 -0.57 23.01 -1.10
CA VAL A 132 0.82 23.43 -1.39
C VAL A 132 1.11 24.77 -0.71
N ALA A 133 0.20 25.75 -0.82
CA ALA A 133 0.35 27.05 -0.19
C ALA A 133 0.38 26.97 1.35
N GLU A 134 -0.47 26.11 1.94
CA GLU A 134 -0.48 25.85 3.39
C GLU A 134 0.85 25.26 3.87
N ILE A 135 1.38 24.25 3.17
CA ILE A 135 2.65 23.59 3.50
C ILE A 135 3.82 24.58 3.32
N GLN A 136 3.78 25.41 2.30
CA GLN A 136 4.78 26.46 2.08
C GLN A 136 4.78 27.49 3.22
N SER A 137 3.61 27.96 3.61
CA SER A 137 3.44 28.93 4.71
C SER A 137 3.90 28.36 6.06
N ALA A 138 3.65 27.06 6.31
CA ALA A 138 4.08 26.39 7.52
C ALA A 138 5.57 25.95 7.53
N GLY A 139 6.28 26.07 6.40
CA GLY A 139 7.65 25.61 6.24
C GLY A 139 7.80 24.07 6.28
N GLY A 140 6.72 23.33 6.02
CA GLY A 140 6.65 21.88 6.00
C GLY A 140 5.25 21.35 6.32
N ASN A 141 5.06 20.04 6.19
CA ASN A 141 3.79 19.42 6.54
C ASN A 141 3.63 19.30 8.07
N VAL A 142 2.58 19.94 8.61
CA VAL A 142 2.23 19.91 10.04
C VAL A 142 1.81 18.49 10.47
N GLN A 143 0.93 17.86 9.69
CA GLN A 143 0.56 16.47 9.92
C GLN A 143 1.58 15.53 9.27
N PRO A 144 2.22 14.62 10.02
CA PRO A 144 3.18 13.67 9.46
C PRO A 144 2.55 12.78 8.38
N VAL A 145 3.35 12.42 7.38
CA VAL A 145 3.06 11.25 6.54
C VAL A 145 3.53 9.99 7.25
N LYS A 146 3.02 8.83 6.89
CA LYS A 146 3.55 7.56 7.42
C LYS A 146 4.44 6.89 6.39
N VAL A 147 5.61 6.43 6.84
CA VAL A 147 6.58 5.72 6.02
C VAL A 147 7.08 4.48 6.75
N ARG A 148 7.48 3.45 6.00
CA ARG A 148 8.23 2.32 6.53
C ARG A 148 9.67 2.31 5.98
N PRO A 149 10.65 1.80 6.74
CA PRO A 149 12.01 1.64 6.25
C PRO A 149 12.06 0.54 5.18
N VAL A 150 12.82 0.77 4.09
CA VAL A 150 13.09 -0.23 3.05
C VAL A 150 14.59 -0.24 2.74
N GLY A 151 15.16 -1.44 2.63
CA GLY A 151 16.59 -1.61 2.38
C GLY A 151 17.42 -1.80 3.65
N PRO A 152 18.75 -1.88 3.53
CA PRO A 152 19.62 -2.17 4.65
C PRO A 152 19.65 -1.03 5.67
N ALA A 153 19.69 -1.39 6.96
CA ALA A 153 19.68 -0.43 8.08
C ALA A 153 20.92 0.49 8.14
N ILE A 154 22.00 0.17 7.42
CA ILE A 154 23.26 0.90 7.38
C ILE A 154 23.53 1.35 5.94
N GLY A 155 23.75 2.64 5.76
CA GLY A 155 24.01 3.26 4.47
C GLY A 155 22.86 4.14 4.00
N SER A 156 22.44 4.05 2.74
CA SER A 156 21.32 4.81 2.18
C SER A 156 19.98 4.17 2.53
N GLN A 157 19.54 4.32 3.77
CA GLN A 157 18.20 3.89 4.21
C GLN A 157 17.15 4.65 3.39
N ARG A 158 16.29 3.93 2.66
CA ARG A 158 15.13 4.46 1.96
C ARG A 158 13.86 4.17 2.74
N PHE A 159 12.84 4.90 2.42
CA PHE A 159 11.54 4.76 3.06
C PHE A 159 10.46 4.58 2.00
N GLU A 160 9.49 3.73 2.26
CA GLU A 160 8.31 3.56 1.42
C GLU A 160 7.12 4.29 2.05
N LEU A 161 6.43 5.09 1.25
CA LEU A 161 5.28 5.87 1.69
C LEU A 161 4.06 4.96 1.89
N VAL A 162 3.54 4.89 3.11
CA VAL A 162 2.34 4.14 3.48
C VAL A 162 1.10 4.97 3.18
N PHE A 163 1.02 6.20 3.73
CA PHE A 163 -0.06 7.14 3.43
C PHE A 163 0.40 8.61 3.55
N GLY A 164 -0.46 9.54 3.08
CA GLY A 164 -0.15 10.96 3.04
C GLY A 164 0.41 11.43 1.69
N HIS A 165 0.09 10.75 0.60
CA HIS A 165 0.60 10.99 -0.76
C HIS A 165 0.48 12.46 -1.23
N ARG A 166 -0.64 13.18 -0.90
CA ARG A 166 -0.79 14.60 -1.29
C ARG A 166 0.22 15.50 -0.57
N ARG A 167 0.41 15.27 0.74
CA ARG A 167 1.40 16.05 1.53
C ARG A 167 2.82 15.78 1.08
N PHE A 168 3.14 14.53 0.81
CA PHE A 168 4.44 14.15 0.25
C PHE A 168 4.68 14.83 -1.11
N GLU A 169 3.71 14.77 -2.03
CA GLU A 169 3.82 15.41 -3.34
C GLU A 169 3.98 16.95 -3.24
N ALA A 170 3.25 17.57 -2.32
CA ALA A 170 3.41 19.01 -2.08
C ALA A 170 4.80 19.36 -1.56
N CYS A 171 5.36 18.56 -0.64
CA CYS A 171 6.74 18.72 -0.18
C CYS A 171 7.75 18.52 -1.32
N CYS A 172 7.53 17.52 -2.20
CA CYS A 172 8.38 17.31 -3.37
C CYS A 172 8.40 18.55 -4.29
N ARG A 173 7.22 19.14 -4.60
CA ARG A 173 7.12 20.34 -5.44
C ARG A 173 7.82 21.55 -4.84
N LEU A 174 7.78 21.68 -3.51
CA LEU A 174 8.40 22.76 -2.78
C LEU A 174 9.89 22.54 -2.48
N GLY A 175 10.43 21.36 -2.76
CA GLY A 175 11.81 21.00 -2.38
C GLY A 175 12.03 20.93 -0.86
N LEU A 176 10.96 20.74 -0.09
CA LEU A 176 11.01 20.70 1.37
C LEU A 176 11.14 19.27 1.87
N PRO A 177 11.87 19.03 2.99
CA PRO A 177 11.86 17.74 3.64
C PRO A 177 10.46 17.44 4.20
N VAL A 178 10.05 16.17 4.14
CA VAL A 178 8.76 15.72 4.65
C VAL A 178 8.87 15.28 6.10
N THR A 179 7.98 15.74 6.96
CA THR A 179 7.80 15.24 8.32
C THR A 179 7.06 13.91 8.25
N ALA A 180 7.71 12.84 8.69
CA ALA A 180 7.21 11.47 8.55
C ALA A 180 7.25 10.71 9.87
N LEU A 181 6.21 9.95 10.14
CA LEU A 181 6.12 8.93 11.16
C LEU A 181 6.73 7.65 10.61
N ILE A 182 7.78 7.17 11.25
CA ILE A 182 8.45 5.93 10.84
C ILE A 182 7.84 4.77 11.60
N ASP A 183 7.36 3.77 10.88
CA ASP A 183 6.77 2.55 11.43
C ASP A 183 7.18 1.36 10.57
N ASP A 184 7.80 0.36 11.20
CA ASP A 184 8.24 -0.84 10.49
C ASP A 184 7.08 -1.82 10.38
N VAL A 185 6.39 -1.76 9.25
CA VAL A 185 5.20 -2.57 8.97
C VAL A 185 5.46 -3.50 7.78
N ASP A 186 4.89 -4.69 7.82
CA ASP A 186 4.92 -5.62 6.69
C ASP A 186 4.03 -5.16 5.52
N ASP A 187 4.10 -5.87 4.40
CA ASP A 187 3.36 -5.56 3.18
C ASP A 187 1.84 -5.60 3.39
N GLN A 188 1.35 -6.56 4.17
CA GLN A 188 -0.08 -6.70 4.45
C GLN A 188 -0.58 -5.54 5.30
N THR A 189 0.12 -5.21 6.37
CA THR A 189 -0.21 -4.09 7.25
C THR A 189 -0.16 -2.76 6.49
N LEU A 190 0.89 -2.56 5.67
CA LEU A 190 1.00 -1.38 4.81
C LEU A 190 -0.22 -1.24 3.90
N PHE A 191 -0.62 -2.32 3.22
CA PHE A 191 -1.77 -2.31 2.33
C PHE A 191 -3.07 -2.03 3.08
N ILE A 192 -3.28 -2.68 4.25
CA ILE A 192 -4.48 -2.47 5.09
C ILE A 192 -4.59 -1.00 5.51
N GLU A 193 -3.49 -0.40 5.97
CA GLU A 193 -3.49 1.00 6.40
C GLU A 193 -3.74 1.97 5.23
N MET A 194 -3.11 1.71 4.09
CA MET A 194 -3.30 2.49 2.88
C MET A 194 -4.75 2.39 2.37
N GLU A 195 -5.33 1.19 2.37
CA GLU A 195 -6.71 0.96 1.96
C GLU A 195 -7.69 1.65 2.90
N ARG A 196 -7.47 1.54 4.22
CA ARG A 196 -8.31 2.18 5.24
C ARG A 196 -8.32 3.70 5.07
N GLU A 197 -7.15 4.30 4.84
CA GLU A 197 -7.05 5.74 4.58
C GLU A 197 -7.77 6.12 3.28
N ASN A 198 -7.60 5.33 2.21
CA ASN A 198 -8.26 5.57 0.94
C ASN A 198 -9.78 5.41 1.03
N ARG A 199 -10.28 4.40 1.74
CA ARG A 199 -11.73 4.13 1.92
C ARG A 199 -12.45 5.25 2.67
N LEU A 200 -11.76 5.94 3.57
CA LEU A 200 -12.32 7.10 4.29
C LEU A 200 -12.46 8.33 3.38
N ARG A 201 -11.89 8.28 2.17
CA ARG A 201 -12.01 9.37 1.20
C ARG A 201 -13.29 9.25 0.40
N LYS A 202 -13.99 10.37 0.21
CA LYS A 202 -15.23 10.44 -0.56
C LYS A 202 -15.09 10.13 -2.07
N ASN A 203 -13.86 10.03 -2.60
CA ASN A 203 -13.59 10.10 -4.04
C ASN A 203 -12.93 8.86 -4.64
N LEU A 204 -12.79 7.74 -3.92
CA LEU A 204 -12.28 6.51 -4.52
C LEU A 204 -13.41 5.79 -5.26
N SER A 205 -13.26 5.64 -6.58
CA SER A 205 -14.25 4.93 -7.38
C SER A 205 -14.21 3.42 -7.10
N PRO A 206 -15.34 2.70 -7.26
CA PRO A 206 -15.38 1.25 -7.13
C PRO A 206 -14.40 0.51 -8.05
N TRP A 207 -14.15 1.06 -9.23
CA TRP A 207 -13.19 0.51 -10.19
C TRP A 207 -11.74 0.66 -9.69
N GLU A 208 -11.34 1.87 -9.24
CA GLU A 208 -10.00 2.07 -8.68
C GLU A 208 -9.74 1.16 -7.47
N GLN A 209 -10.75 1.00 -6.61
CA GLN A 209 -10.69 0.09 -5.48
C GLN A 209 -10.49 -1.35 -5.94
N GLY A 210 -11.22 -1.78 -6.98
CA GLY A 210 -11.07 -3.11 -7.57
C GLY A 210 -9.69 -3.35 -8.17
N VAL A 211 -9.15 -2.38 -8.92
CA VAL A 211 -7.79 -2.46 -9.49
C VAL A 211 -6.73 -2.60 -8.40
N MET A 212 -6.87 -1.85 -7.30
CA MET A 212 -5.97 -1.96 -6.16
C MET A 212 -6.04 -3.35 -5.50
N TYR A 213 -7.26 -3.89 -5.32
CA TYR A 213 -7.47 -5.22 -4.74
C TYR A 213 -6.93 -6.32 -5.66
N ARG A 214 -7.17 -6.22 -6.97
CA ARG A 214 -6.65 -7.16 -7.97
C ARG A 214 -5.14 -7.23 -7.92
N LYS A 215 -4.49 -6.09 -7.97
CA LYS A 215 -3.03 -6.01 -7.90
C LYS A 215 -2.46 -6.65 -6.64
N ALA A 216 -3.08 -6.44 -5.47
CA ALA A 216 -2.63 -7.05 -4.23
C ALA A 216 -2.78 -8.58 -4.22
N LEU A 217 -3.83 -9.11 -4.85
CA LEU A 217 -4.03 -10.56 -5.03
C LEU A 217 -3.02 -11.14 -6.03
N ASP A 218 -2.78 -10.46 -7.15
CA ASP A 218 -1.84 -10.90 -8.18
C ASP A 218 -0.39 -10.87 -7.66
N ASP A 219 -0.06 -9.90 -6.81
CA ASP A 219 1.22 -9.83 -6.09
C ASP A 219 1.34 -10.90 -4.96
N GLY A 220 0.31 -11.71 -4.73
CA GLY A 220 0.30 -12.77 -3.74
C GLY A 220 0.19 -12.29 -2.28
N LEU A 221 -0.26 -11.06 -2.05
CA LEU A 221 -0.38 -10.50 -0.70
C LEU A 221 -1.39 -11.27 0.17
N TRP A 222 -2.44 -11.79 -0.47
CA TRP A 222 -3.39 -12.75 0.12
C TRP A 222 -3.66 -13.90 -0.84
N PRO A 223 -3.75 -15.14 -0.33
CA PRO A 223 -3.97 -16.31 -1.18
C PRO A 223 -5.43 -16.43 -1.66
N SER A 224 -6.36 -15.64 -1.14
CA SER A 224 -7.77 -15.67 -1.54
C SER A 224 -8.53 -14.39 -1.22
N ASN A 225 -9.61 -14.14 -1.98
CA ASN A 225 -10.54 -13.03 -1.75
C ASN A 225 -11.14 -13.08 -0.32
N LYS A 226 -11.40 -14.28 0.21
CA LYS A 226 -11.96 -14.46 1.56
C LYS A 226 -10.99 -13.98 2.64
N GLN A 227 -9.71 -14.33 2.53
CA GLN A 227 -8.70 -13.89 3.49
C GLN A 227 -8.45 -12.38 3.38
N MET A 228 -8.39 -11.85 2.16
CA MET A 228 -8.27 -10.43 1.91
C MET A 228 -9.45 -9.64 2.51
N SER A 229 -10.70 -10.08 2.28
CA SER A 229 -11.88 -9.40 2.82
C SER A 229 -11.88 -9.38 4.36
N ALA A 230 -11.49 -10.49 4.99
CA ALA A 230 -11.37 -10.59 6.44
C ALA A 230 -10.27 -9.66 6.98
N ALA A 231 -9.09 -9.61 6.35
CA ALA A 231 -7.98 -8.76 6.75
C ALA A 231 -8.30 -7.26 6.61
N LEU A 232 -8.99 -6.87 5.54
CA LEU A 232 -9.40 -5.49 5.28
C LEU A 232 -10.63 -5.05 6.09
N GLY A 233 -11.37 -6.00 6.68
CA GLY A 233 -12.66 -5.73 7.31
C GLY A 233 -13.71 -5.21 6.31
N VAL A 234 -13.68 -5.72 5.07
CA VAL A 234 -14.60 -5.37 3.98
C VAL A 234 -15.54 -6.55 3.74
N ASP A 235 -16.82 -6.27 3.49
CA ASP A 235 -17.76 -7.30 3.09
C ASP A 235 -17.31 -8.03 1.82
N ALA A 236 -17.33 -9.37 1.84
CA ALA A 236 -16.87 -10.21 0.75
C ALA A 236 -17.63 -9.94 -0.57
N GLY A 237 -18.92 -9.62 -0.49
CA GLY A 237 -19.71 -9.23 -1.65
C GLY A 237 -19.28 -7.90 -2.25
N THR A 238 -18.91 -6.93 -1.41
CA THR A 238 -18.39 -5.63 -1.86
C THR A 238 -17.02 -5.78 -2.51
N LEU A 239 -16.12 -6.55 -1.90
CA LEU A 239 -14.82 -6.87 -2.49
C LEU A 239 -14.98 -7.61 -3.83
N GLY A 240 -15.88 -8.59 -3.91
CA GLY A 240 -16.17 -9.32 -5.14
C GLY A 240 -16.73 -8.42 -6.25
N ARG A 241 -17.60 -7.45 -5.93
CA ARG A 241 -18.09 -6.45 -6.90
C ARG A 241 -16.99 -5.52 -7.39
N ALA A 242 -16.10 -5.06 -6.50
CA ALA A 242 -14.96 -4.24 -6.89
C ALA A 242 -14.04 -4.99 -7.87
N LEU A 243 -13.68 -6.23 -7.54
CA LEU A 243 -12.86 -7.09 -8.40
C LEU A 243 -13.53 -7.33 -9.76
N ALA A 244 -14.85 -7.59 -9.77
CA ALA A 244 -15.60 -7.78 -11.02
C ALA A 244 -15.55 -6.55 -11.94
N LEU A 245 -15.50 -5.32 -11.38
CA LEU A 245 -15.32 -4.09 -12.16
C LEU A 245 -13.88 -3.94 -12.66
N ALA A 246 -12.90 -4.36 -11.88
CA ALA A 246 -11.50 -4.33 -12.31
C ALA A 246 -11.19 -5.34 -13.41
N ASP A 247 -11.92 -6.48 -13.43
CA ASP A 247 -11.77 -7.56 -14.41
C ASP A 247 -12.53 -7.33 -15.72
N LEU A 248 -13.19 -6.17 -15.87
CA LEU A 248 -13.88 -5.83 -17.11
C LEU A 248 -12.88 -5.73 -18.28
N PRO A 249 -13.22 -6.24 -19.48
CA PRO A 249 -12.42 -6.06 -20.67
C PRO A 249 -12.16 -4.58 -20.98
N THR A 250 -10.99 -4.30 -21.55
CA THR A 250 -10.59 -2.92 -21.91
C THR A 250 -11.61 -2.24 -22.80
N GLU A 251 -12.17 -2.97 -23.76
CA GLU A 251 -13.18 -2.47 -24.70
C GLU A 251 -14.44 -2.01 -23.96
N VAL A 252 -14.84 -2.74 -22.91
CA VAL A 252 -15.99 -2.37 -22.07
C VAL A 252 -15.68 -1.13 -21.26
N LEU A 253 -14.46 -0.99 -20.69
CA LEU A 253 -14.04 0.20 -19.96
C LEU A 253 -14.00 1.43 -20.87
N GLU A 254 -13.54 1.28 -22.11
CA GLU A 254 -13.47 2.35 -23.12
C GLU A 254 -14.84 2.79 -23.67
N ALA A 255 -15.90 2.00 -23.46
CA ALA A 255 -17.26 2.40 -23.79
C ALA A 255 -17.83 3.47 -22.85
N PHE A 256 -17.22 3.65 -21.67
CA PHE A 256 -17.58 4.69 -20.70
C PHE A 256 -16.73 5.95 -20.90
N PRO A 257 -17.26 7.14 -20.63
CA PRO A 257 -16.48 8.38 -20.66
C PRO A 257 -15.25 8.34 -19.73
N SER A 258 -15.35 7.61 -18.62
CA SER A 258 -14.26 7.32 -17.71
C SER A 258 -14.61 6.07 -16.88
N PRO A 259 -13.65 5.16 -16.62
CA PRO A 259 -13.85 4.03 -15.70
C PRO A 259 -14.21 4.48 -14.27
N LEU A 260 -13.89 5.72 -13.90
CA LEU A 260 -14.16 6.27 -12.57
C LEU A 260 -15.66 6.43 -12.25
N ILE A 261 -16.53 6.47 -13.26
CA ILE A 261 -17.99 6.58 -13.07
C ILE A 261 -18.66 5.25 -12.74
N LEU A 262 -17.91 4.13 -12.87
CA LEU A 262 -18.44 2.80 -12.59
C LEU A 262 -18.92 2.68 -11.13
N GLN A 263 -20.07 2.05 -10.95
CA GLN A 263 -20.74 1.88 -9.67
C GLN A 263 -20.84 0.39 -9.30
N PHE A 264 -20.78 0.08 -8.01
CA PHE A 264 -20.91 -1.30 -7.52
C PHE A 264 -22.15 -2.04 -8.02
N ARG A 265 -23.27 -1.33 -8.20
CA ARG A 265 -24.52 -1.92 -8.70
C ARG A 265 -24.42 -2.47 -10.13
N TRP A 266 -23.47 -2.00 -10.92
CA TRP A 266 -23.28 -2.43 -12.31
C TRP A 266 -22.38 -3.66 -12.45
N ALA A 267 -21.63 -4.01 -11.41
CA ALA A 267 -20.66 -5.12 -11.43
C ALA A 267 -21.33 -6.46 -11.77
N THR A 268 -22.41 -6.79 -11.08
CA THR A 268 -23.12 -8.07 -11.28
C THR A 268 -23.79 -8.17 -12.63
N PRO A 269 -24.58 -7.17 -13.09
CA PRO A 269 -25.18 -7.20 -14.42
C PRO A 269 -24.16 -7.30 -15.58
N LEU A 270 -23.09 -6.52 -15.51
CA LEU A 270 -22.04 -6.55 -16.54
C LEU A 270 -21.31 -7.89 -16.57
N ARG A 271 -21.00 -8.46 -15.41
CA ARG A 271 -20.38 -9.79 -15.35
C ARG A 271 -21.29 -10.86 -15.90
N GLN A 272 -22.58 -10.87 -15.52
CA GLN A 272 -23.55 -11.83 -16.05
C GLN A 272 -23.71 -11.72 -17.56
N ALA A 273 -23.72 -10.51 -18.12
CA ALA A 273 -23.77 -10.30 -19.55
C ALA A 273 -22.51 -10.84 -20.27
N LEU A 274 -21.33 -10.59 -19.69
CA LEU A 274 -20.06 -11.11 -20.20
C LEU A 274 -19.96 -12.64 -20.10
N ASP A 275 -20.47 -13.23 -19.03
CA ASP A 275 -20.51 -14.69 -18.85
C ASP A 275 -21.49 -15.35 -19.87
N ALA A 276 -22.59 -14.67 -20.20
CA ALA A 276 -23.59 -15.16 -21.17
C ALA A 276 -23.16 -14.98 -22.63
N ASP A 277 -22.64 -13.81 -22.99
CA ASP A 277 -22.25 -13.46 -24.38
C ASP A 277 -21.11 -12.45 -24.41
N ARG A 278 -19.90 -12.92 -24.12
CA ARG A 278 -18.70 -12.08 -24.08
C ARG A 278 -18.44 -11.35 -25.41
N ALA A 279 -18.58 -12.07 -26.52
CA ALA A 279 -18.30 -11.52 -27.85
C ALA A 279 -19.31 -10.42 -28.23
N GLY A 280 -20.58 -10.62 -27.96
CA GLY A 280 -21.61 -9.62 -28.22
C GLY A 280 -21.48 -8.39 -27.33
N VAL A 281 -21.12 -8.55 -26.05
CA VAL A 281 -20.86 -7.40 -25.15
C VAL A 281 -19.68 -6.58 -25.66
N ILE A 282 -18.56 -7.21 -26.05
CA ILE A 282 -17.39 -6.52 -26.61
C ILE A 282 -17.75 -5.80 -27.91
N ALA A 283 -18.49 -6.44 -28.81
CA ALA A 283 -18.93 -5.80 -30.06
C ALA A 283 -19.76 -4.54 -29.78
N ARG A 284 -20.71 -4.61 -28.85
CA ARG A 284 -21.53 -3.45 -28.42
C ARG A 284 -20.66 -2.34 -27.79
N ALA A 285 -19.70 -2.71 -26.99
CA ALA A 285 -18.76 -1.75 -26.37
C ALA A 285 -17.98 -0.96 -27.43
N ILE A 286 -17.47 -1.65 -28.45
CA ILE A 286 -16.77 -1.03 -29.59
C ILE A 286 -17.72 -0.11 -30.38
N GLU A 287 -18.98 -0.52 -30.62
CA GLU A 287 -19.97 0.33 -31.27
C GLU A 287 -20.26 1.61 -30.47
N ILE A 288 -20.46 1.51 -29.15
CA ILE A 288 -20.69 2.66 -28.27
C ILE A 288 -19.52 3.63 -28.34
N ARG A 289 -18.29 3.12 -28.20
CA ARG A 289 -17.07 3.92 -28.32
C ARG A 289 -17.00 4.66 -29.66
N ASN A 290 -17.24 3.95 -30.77
CA ASN A 290 -17.11 4.51 -32.10
C ASN A 290 -18.22 5.54 -32.43
N ARG A 291 -19.38 5.46 -31.77
CA ARG A 291 -20.47 6.42 -31.89
C ARG A 291 -20.10 7.80 -31.32
N GLY A 292 -19.14 7.87 -30.39
CA GLY A 292 -18.69 9.12 -29.78
C GLY A 292 -19.79 9.92 -29.05
N SER A 293 -20.94 9.29 -28.81
CA SER A 293 -22.08 9.91 -28.15
C SER A 293 -21.80 10.05 -26.64
N ALA A 294 -22.08 11.21 -26.07
CA ALA A 294 -22.00 11.44 -24.63
C ALA A 294 -23.16 10.76 -23.89
N MET A 295 -23.12 9.42 -23.85
CA MET A 295 -24.10 8.62 -23.11
C MET A 295 -23.81 8.68 -21.61
N SER A 296 -24.87 8.65 -20.80
CA SER A 296 -24.71 8.47 -19.36
C SER A 296 -24.21 7.06 -19.02
N GLY A 297 -23.57 6.90 -17.87
CA GLY A 297 -23.11 5.55 -17.45
C GLY A 297 -24.23 4.53 -17.34
N GLU A 298 -25.45 4.93 -16.99
CA GLU A 298 -26.62 4.04 -16.94
C GLU A 298 -27.09 3.59 -18.32
N GLU A 299 -27.09 4.50 -19.27
CA GLU A 299 -27.44 4.19 -20.68
C GLU A 299 -26.42 3.24 -21.28
N THR A 300 -25.12 3.50 -21.04
CA THR A 300 -24.03 2.63 -21.47
C THR A 300 -24.20 1.22 -20.91
N VAL A 301 -24.44 1.08 -19.61
CA VAL A 301 -24.67 -0.24 -19.01
C VAL A 301 -25.90 -0.92 -19.60
N ARG A 302 -27.01 -0.21 -19.76
CA ARG A 302 -28.24 -0.76 -20.35
C ARG A 302 -27.97 -1.31 -21.76
N GLU A 303 -27.24 -0.56 -22.57
CA GLU A 303 -26.93 -0.98 -23.95
C GLU A 303 -25.95 -2.16 -23.97
N LEU A 304 -24.98 -2.21 -23.05
CA LEU A 304 -24.03 -3.32 -22.93
C LEU A 304 -24.70 -4.64 -22.52
N ILE A 305 -25.68 -4.61 -21.62
CA ILE A 305 -26.35 -5.81 -21.08
C ILE A 305 -27.50 -6.30 -21.96
N GLN A 306 -28.02 -5.49 -22.89
CA GLN A 306 -29.05 -5.94 -23.84
C GLN A 306 -28.54 -7.10 -24.66
N SER A 307 -29.26 -8.25 -24.64
CA SER A 307 -28.92 -9.38 -25.48
C SER A 307 -29.17 -9.05 -26.94
N SER A 308 -28.41 -9.69 -27.85
CA SER A 308 -28.64 -9.58 -29.28
C SER A 308 -30.08 -9.97 -29.67
N ALA A 309 -30.68 -10.91 -28.93
CA ALA A 309 -32.07 -11.33 -29.11
C ALA A 309 -33.06 -10.21 -28.72
N THR A 310 -32.83 -9.51 -27.60
CA THR A 310 -33.67 -8.39 -27.16
C THR A 310 -33.57 -7.19 -28.09
N ARG A 311 -32.37 -6.97 -28.66
CA ARG A 311 -32.14 -5.89 -29.65
C ARG A 311 -32.76 -6.19 -31.01
N ALA A 312 -32.79 -7.47 -31.42
CA ALA A 312 -33.54 -7.92 -32.58
C ALA A 312 -35.05 -7.73 -32.36
N ASP A 313 -35.55 -8.11 -31.19
CA ASP A 313 -36.94 -7.92 -30.78
C ASP A 313 -37.32 -6.42 -30.69
N GLU A 314 -36.44 -5.53 -30.22
CA GLU A 314 -36.68 -4.07 -30.17
C GLU A 314 -36.53 -3.39 -31.56
N LYS A 315 -35.62 -3.86 -32.41
CA LYS A 315 -35.54 -3.42 -33.80
C LYS A 315 -36.73 -3.91 -34.63
N GLU A 316 -37.22 -5.10 -34.32
CA GLU A 316 -38.49 -5.61 -34.88
C GLU A 316 -39.71 -4.92 -34.26
N ALA A 317 -39.61 -4.43 -33.04
CA ALA A 317 -40.62 -3.61 -32.37
C ALA A 317 -40.53 -2.11 -32.72
N SER A 318 -39.89 -1.72 -33.80
CA SER A 318 -40.14 -0.42 -34.42
C SER A 318 -41.55 -0.46 -35.05
N THR A 319 -42.50 -0.49 -34.11
CA THR A 319 -43.93 -0.43 -34.42
C THR A 319 -44.18 0.92 -35.07
N ILE A 320 -44.45 0.92 -36.37
CA ILE A 320 -44.92 2.15 -37.01
C ILE A 320 -46.29 2.41 -36.44
N GLU A 321 -46.37 3.34 -35.51
CA GLU A 321 -47.62 3.78 -34.91
C GLU A 321 -48.05 5.08 -35.60
N ARG A 322 -49.20 5.07 -36.22
CA ARG A 322 -49.77 6.23 -36.89
C ARG A 322 -51.18 6.45 -36.35
N THR A 323 -51.38 7.56 -35.67
CA THR A 323 -52.70 7.95 -35.20
C THR A 323 -53.33 8.95 -36.18
N VAL A 324 -54.52 8.66 -36.62
CA VAL A 324 -55.30 9.49 -37.53
C VAL A 324 -56.62 9.86 -36.83
N SER A 325 -56.95 11.15 -36.84
CA SER A 325 -58.26 11.61 -36.36
C SER A 325 -59.28 11.36 -37.45
N VAL A 326 -60.23 10.47 -37.20
CA VAL A 326 -61.22 10.06 -38.19
C VAL A 326 -62.47 10.95 -38.14
N ALA A 327 -62.83 11.44 -36.94
CA ALA A 327 -63.93 12.35 -36.73
C ALA A 327 -63.73 13.14 -35.42
N PRO A 328 -64.44 14.24 -35.19
CA PRO A 328 -64.32 14.95 -33.91
C PRO A 328 -64.64 14.04 -32.71
N GLY A 329 -63.59 13.76 -31.94
CA GLY A 329 -63.63 12.89 -30.74
C GLY A 329 -63.53 11.37 -31.02
N VAL A 330 -63.02 10.98 -32.24
CA VAL A 330 -62.66 9.59 -32.57
C VAL A 330 -61.34 9.58 -33.27
N SER A 331 -60.39 8.84 -32.73
CA SER A 331 -59.04 8.61 -33.33
C SER A 331 -58.83 7.12 -33.59
N CYS A 332 -58.13 6.82 -34.69
CA CYS A 332 -57.73 5.49 -35.07
C CYS A 332 -56.21 5.40 -35.05
N THR A 333 -55.67 4.52 -34.23
CA THR A 333 -54.23 4.26 -34.14
C THR A 333 -53.92 2.95 -34.86
N PHE A 334 -53.09 3.06 -35.88
CA PHE A 334 -52.59 1.92 -36.67
C PHE A 334 -51.22 1.55 -36.12
N ARG A 335 -51.08 0.33 -35.63
CA ARG A 335 -49.80 -0.20 -35.12
C ARG A 335 -49.44 -1.40 -35.99
N ARG A 336 -48.30 -1.31 -36.68
CA ARG A 336 -47.75 -2.42 -37.46
C ARG A 336 -46.60 -3.07 -36.68
N SER A 337 -46.73 -4.37 -36.40
CA SER A 337 -45.67 -5.20 -35.82
C SER A 337 -45.41 -6.38 -36.77
N GLN A 338 -44.13 -6.75 -36.90
CA GLN A 338 -43.80 -7.93 -37.75
C GLN A 338 -44.32 -9.24 -37.16
N ARG A 339 -44.47 -9.34 -35.83
CA ARG A 339 -45.00 -10.53 -35.15
C ARG A 339 -46.50 -10.61 -35.06
N GLU A 340 -47.18 -9.48 -34.86
CA GLU A 340 -48.65 -9.42 -34.61
C GLU A 340 -49.42 -8.91 -35.83
N GLY A 341 -48.72 -8.52 -36.91
CA GLY A 341 -49.35 -7.92 -38.06
C GLY A 341 -49.78 -6.47 -37.84
N ILE A 342 -50.91 -6.08 -38.37
CA ILE A 342 -51.48 -4.74 -38.27
C ILE A 342 -52.58 -4.75 -37.19
N LYS A 343 -52.39 -3.99 -36.11
CA LYS A 343 -53.40 -3.77 -35.08
C LYS A 343 -54.01 -2.39 -35.26
N VAL A 344 -55.32 -2.35 -35.34
CA VAL A 344 -56.09 -1.12 -35.45
C VAL A 344 -56.83 -0.88 -34.14
N GLN A 345 -56.59 0.23 -33.50
CA GLN A 345 -57.24 0.61 -32.26
C GLN A 345 -58.05 1.90 -32.48
N ILE A 346 -59.34 1.84 -32.24
CA ILE A 346 -60.23 3.01 -32.28
C ILE A 346 -60.47 3.51 -30.86
N SER A 347 -60.16 4.78 -30.60
CA SER A 347 -60.24 5.40 -29.30
C SER A 347 -60.86 6.81 -29.35
N GLY A 348 -61.28 7.31 -28.20
CA GLY A 348 -61.84 8.66 -28.05
C GLY A 348 -63.19 8.70 -27.40
N PRO A 349 -63.61 9.87 -26.88
CA PRO A 349 -64.84 10.02 -26.10
C PRO A 349 -66.14 9.70 -26.85
N ARG A 350 -66.07 9.56 -28.17
CA ARG A 350 -67.24 9.17 -29.00
C ARG A 350 -67.08 7.76 -29.63
N ALA A 351 -66.00 7.06 -29.40
CA ALA A 351 -65.74 5.74 -29.96
C ALA A 351 -66.79 4.69 -29.49
N HIS A 352 -67.32 4.85 -28.27
CA HIS A 352 -68.38 3.97 -27.73
C HIS A 352 -69.73 4.03 -28.49
N ARG A 353 -69.91 5.04 -29.32
CA ARG A 353 -71.09 5.16 -30.16
C ARG A 353 -71.07 4.37 -31.47
N LEU A 354 -69.91 3.87 -31.82
CA LEU A 354 -69.70 3.03 -32.98
C LEU A 354 -70.22 1.61 -32.67
N LYS A 355 -71.11 1.10 -33.49
CA LYS A 355 -71.54 -0.30 -33.37
C LYS A 355 -70.44 -1.19 -33.86
N ILE A 356 -70.01 -2.16 -33.06
CA ILE A 356 -68.95 -3.08 -33.44
C ILE A 356 -69.20 -3.82 -34.73
N ALA A 357 -70.40 -4.29 -34.92
CA ALA A 357 -70.81 -5.01 -36.17
C ALA A 357 -70.64 -4.16 -37.45
N ASP A 358 -70.97 -2.85 -37.39
CA ASP A 358 -70.81 -1.95 -38.52
C ASP A 358 -69.30 -1.67 -38.81
N VAL A 359 -68.48 -1.59 -37.78
CA VAL A 359 -67.01 -1.40 -37.87
C VAL A 359 -66.36 -2.66 -38.41
N GLU A 360 -66.74 -3.83 -37.93
CA GLU A 360 -66.24 -5.13 -38.35
C GLU A 360 -66.54 -5.38 -39.87
N THR A 361 -67.79 -5.13 -40.29
CA THR A 361 -68.19 -5.29 -41.70
C THR A 361 -67.37 -4.38 -42.60
N ARG A 362 -67.23 -3.09 -42.25
CA ARG A 362 -66.47 -2.10 -43.05
C ARG A 362 -64.96 -2.42 -43.12
N ILE A 363 -64.38 -2.83 -42.01
CA ILE A 363 -62.96 -3.22 -42.00
C ILE A 363 -62.74 -4.50 -42.78
N THR A 364 -63.63 -5.48 -42.67
CA THR A 364 -63.56 -6.73 -43.43
C THR A 364 -63.67 -6.49 -44.92
N ASP A 365 -64.56 -5.62 -45.36
CA ASP A 365 -64.71 -5.27 -46.75
C ASP A 365 -63.50 -4.56 -47.33
N LEU A 366 -62.93 -3.56 -46.58
CA LEU A 366 -61.66 -2.87 -46.89
C LEU A 366 -60.46 -3.83 -46.96
N LEU A 367 -60.38 -4.79 -46.07
CA LEU A 367 -59.29 -5.77 -46.06
C LEU A 367 -59.42 -6.74 -47.30
N ARG A 368 -60.63 -7.10 -47.66
CA ARG A 368 -60.85 -7.91 -48.87
C ARG A 368 -60.39 -7.16 -50.11
N GLU A 369 -60.73 -5.89 -50.26
CA GLU A 369 -60.27 -5.05 -51.36
C GLU A 369 -58.75 -4.98 -51.45
N LEU A 370 -58.07 -4.73 -50.28
CA LEU A 370 -56.60 -4.62 -50.19
C LEU A 370 -55.88 -5.96 -50.45
N VAL A 371 -56.45 -7.10 -50.06
CA VAL A 371 -55.87 -8.43 -50.31
C VAL A 371 -56.01 -8.89 -51.75
N VAL A 372 -56.96 -8.38 -52.52
CA VAL A 372 -57.09 -8.66 -53.93
C VAL A 372 -56.05 -7.92 -54.79
N GLU A 373 -55.44 -6.84 -54.25
CA GLU A 373 -54.37 -6.06 -54.91
C GLU A 373 -52.93 -6.58 -54.63
N ILE A 374 -52.77 -7.60 -53.79
CA ILE A 374 -51.49 -8.23 -53.45
C ILE A 374 -51.41 -9.60 -54.17
#